data_137960039270d9e12f6f13014a824d0d
#
_entry.id   137960039270d9e12f6f13014a824d0d
#
_cell.length_a   1.000
_cell.length_b   1.000
_cell.length_c   1.000
_cell.angle_alpha   90.00
_cell.angle_beta   90.00
_cell.angle_gamma   90.00
#
_symmetry.space_group_name_H-M   'P 1'
#
loop_
_entity.id
_entity.type
_entity.pdbx_description
1 polymer ?
#
loop_
_entity_poly.entity_id
_entity_poly.type
_entity_poly.pdbx_seq_one_letter_code
_entity_poly.pdbx_strand_id
1 'polypeptide(L)'
;QLIIAMGLGTIVSHLLSLTGMTFPIYIGAMIVAACIRNIGEYSGKFTIYMGEINDIGGISLSLFLGIAMITLKLWQLADLALPLIVLLAGQSLLIFLYTYFVVFNVMGRDYDAAVLSSGVCGFGMGATPNAMANMQAVCEKYEPSVKAYLLVPLIGSLFADFLNSLVITFFINFL
;
A
#
# COMPACT_ATOMS: atom_id res chain seq x y z
N GLN A 1 11.37 -18.03 -5.47
CA GLN A 1 11.60 -16.62 -5.72
C GLN A 1 11.24 -15.76 -4.50
N LEU A 2 10.02 -15.88 -3.94
CA LEU A 2 9.59 -15.15 -2.75
C LEU A 2 10.50 -15.40 -1.53
N ILE A 3 10.81 -16.66 -1.23
CA ILE A 3 11.70 -17.01 -0.10
C ILE A 3 13.09 -16.41 -0.28
N ILE A 4 13.62 -16.43 -1.51
CA ILE A 4 14.92 -15.81 -1.82
C ILE A 4 14.86 -14.30 -1.62
N ALA A 5 13.80 -13.65 -2.11
CA ALA A 5 13.60 -12.21 -1.93
C ALA A 5 13.48 -11.84 -0.44
N MET A 6 12.76 -12.63 0.35
CA MET A 6 12.65 -12.44 1.80
C MET A 6 13.98 -12.66 2.52
N GLY A 7 14.70 -13.76 2.20
CA GLY A 7 15.98 -14.08 2.82
C GLY A 7 17.07 -13.04 2.53
N LEU A 8 17.23 -12.64 1.28
CA LEU A 8 18.14 -11.56 0.92
C LEU A 8 17.66 -10.19 1.46
N GLY A 9 16.36 -10.01 1.52
CA GLY A 9 15.74 -8.81 2.08
C GLY A 9 16.06 -8.59 3.56
N THR A 10 16.16 -9.66 4.36
CA THR A 10 16.58 -9.53 5.77
C THR A 10 18.01 -9.02 5.90
N ILE A 11 18.91 -9.43 5.01
CA ILE A 11 20.28 -8.93 4.98
C ILE A 11 20.29 -7.43 4.64
N VAL A 12 19.54 -7.02 3.62
CA VAL A 12 19.41 -5.60 3.24
C VAL A 12 18.79 -4.78 4.37
N SER A 13 17.73 -5.28 5.02
CA SER A 13 17.13 -4.61 6.18
C SER A 13 18.13 -4.46 7.34
N HIS A 14 18.95 -5.48 7.58
CA HIS A 14 20.00 -5.41 8.59
C HIS A 14 21.06 -4.35 8.25
N LEU A 15 21.50 -4.29 6.99
CA LEU A 15 22.43 -3.26 6.53
C LEU A 15 21.83 -1.85 6.66
N LEU A 16 20.55 -1.69 6.36
CA LEU A 16 19.85 -0.42 6.54
C LEU A 16 19.76 -0.03 8.02
N SER A 17 19.56 -0.98 8.92
CA SER A 17 19.51 -0.70 10.37
C SER A 17 20.84 -0.22 10.94
N LEU A 18 21.97 -0.57 10.30
CA LEU A 18 23.30 -0.07 10.69
C LEU A 18 23.47 1.44 10.45
N THR A 19 22.60 2.05 9.65
CA THR A 19 22.60 3.52 9.47
C THR A 19 22.11 4.30 10.69
N GLY A 20 21.62 3.59 11.73
CA GLY A 20 21.07 4.19 12.93
C GLY A 20 19.60 4.64 12.79
N MET A 21 18.98 4.43 11.63
CA MET A 21 17.57 4.71 11.39
C MET A 21 16.73 3.43 11.54
N THR A 22 15.57 3.55 12.17
CA THR A 22 14.61 2.45 12.29
C THR A 22 13.80 2.31 11.02
N PHE A 23 14.15 1.34 10.17
CA PHE A 23 13.36 1.00 8.99
C PHE A 23 12.43 -0.19 9.28
N PRO A 24 11.21 -0.20 8.73
CA PRO A 24 10.37 -1.39 8.72
C PRO A 24 11.08 -2.57 8.04
N ILE A 25 10.95 -3.76 8.63
CA ILE A 25 11.67 -4.97 8.19
C ILE A 25 11.39 -5.33 6.72
N TYR A 26 10.19 -5.02 6.23
CA TYR A 26 9.79 -5.36 4.87
C TYR A 26 10.45 -4.51 3.77
N ILE A 27 11.06 -3.36 4.10
CA ILE A 27 11.71 -2.48 3.09
C ILE A 27 12.84 -3.23 2.38
N GLY A 28 13.68 -3.96 3.10
CA GLY A 28 14.75 -4.73 2.48
C GLY A 28 14.22 -5.79 1.53
N ALA A 29 13.17 -6.51 1.92
CA ALA A 29 12.54 -7.51 1.05
C ALA A 29 11.92 -6.87 -0.21
N MET A 30 11.31 -5.69 -0.07
CA MET A 30 10.73 -4.94 -1.18
C MET A 30 11.79 -4.48 -2.19
N ILE A 31 12.93 -3.96 -1.70
CA ILE A 31 14.06 -3.56 -2.56
C ILE A 31 14.61 -4.76 -3.31
N VAL A 32 14.85 -5.88 -2.61
CA VAL A 32 15.38 -7.10 -3.24
C VAL A 32 14.40 -7.67 -4.26
N ALA A 33 13.11 -7.71 -3.95
CA ALA A 33 12.08 -8.17 -4.88
C ALA A 33 12.04 -7.30 -6.16
N ALA A 34 12.12 -5.97 -6.00
CA ALA A 34 12.20 -5.04 -7.13
C ALA A 34 13.46 -5.29 -7.98
N CYS A 35 14.62 -5.50 -7.35
CA CYS A 35 15.86 -5.84 -8.05
C CYS A 35 15.74 -7.16 -8.81
N ILE A 36 15.23 -8.22 -8.17
CA ILE A 36 15.03 -9.54 -8.81
C ILE A 36 14.11 -9.41 -10.02
N ARG A 37 13.01 -8.67 -9.88
CA ARG A 37 12.05 -8.45 -10.97
C ARG A 37 12.71 -7.73 -12.13
N ASN A 38 13.36 -6.60 -11.89
CA ASN A 38 14.01 -5.82 -12.95
C ASN A 38 15.13 -6.61 -13.65
N ILE A 39 15.95 -7.35 -12.89
CA ILE A 39 17.01 -8.21 -13.45
C ILE A 39 16.39 -9.35 -14.26
N GLY A 40 15.30 -9.95 -13.79
CA GLY A 40 14.60 -11.00 -14.52
C GLY A 40 14.04 -10.53 -15.86
N GLU A 41 13.33 -9.40 -15.84
CA GLU A 41 12.76 -8.80 -17.05
C GLU A 41 13.85 -8.35 -18.04
N TYR A 42 14.93 -7.74 -17.57
CA TYR A 42 16.03 -7.27 -18.44
C TYR A 42 16.89 -8.41 -18.99
N SER A 43 17.22 -9.41 -18.17
CA SER A 43 18.12 -10.49 -18.59
C SER A 43 17.42 -11.57 -19.41
N GLY A 44 16.12 -11.74 -19.26
CA GLY A 44 15.35 -12.82 -19.88
C GLY A 44 15.77 -14.25 -19.47
N LYS A 45 16.70 -14.38 -18.48
CA LYS A 45 17.27 -15.67 -18.07
C LYS A 45 16.36 -16.50 -17.17
N PHE A 46 15.43 -15.87 -16.50
CA PHE A 46 14.47 -16.55 -15.65
C PHE A 46 13.09 -15.86 -15.71
N THR A 47 12.06 -16.69 -15.63
CA THR A 47 10.68 -16.21 -15.69
C THR A 47 10.15 -15.91 -14.29
N ILE A 48 9.48 -14.79 -14.16
CA ILE A 48 8.77 -14.43 -12.94
C ILE A 48 7.30 -14.76 -13.13
N TYR A 49 6.81 -15.67 -12.31
CA TYR A 49 5.42 -16.14 -12.35
C TYR A 49 4.53 -15.24 -11.50
N MET A 50 4.12 -14.08 -12.09
CA MET A 50 3.34 -13.07 -11.35
C MET A 50 1.98 -13.57 -10.88
N GLY A 51 1.37 -14.53 -11.60
CA GLY A 51 0.09 -15.14 -11.19
C GLY A 51 0.24 -15.85 -9.84
N GLU A 52 1.21 -16.76 -9.75
CA GLU A 52 1.49 -17.54 -8.54
C GLU A 52 1.96 -16.65 -7.38
N ILE A 53 2.73 -15.60 -7.68
CA ILE A 53 3.16 -14.63 -6.67
C ILE A 53 1.97 -13.88 -6.10
N ASN A 54 1.03 -13.46 -6.93
CA ASN A 54 -0.18 -12.78 -6.50
C ASN A 54 -1.09 -13.69 -5.67
N ASP A 55 -1.25 -14.95 -6.06
CA ASP A 55 -2.05 -15.94 -5.34
C ASP A 55 -1.46 -16.22 -3.94
N ILE A 56 -0.15 -16.48 -3.87
CA ILE A 56 0.54 -16.70 -2.59
C ILE A 56 0.50 -15.42 -1.75
N GLY A 57 0.68 -14.26 -2.35
CA GLY A 57 0.58 -12.97 -1.70
C GLY A 57 -0.79 -12.72 -1.10
N GLY A 58 -1.87 -13.00 -1.85
CA GLY A 58 -3.25 -12.88 -1.38
C GLY A 58 -3.57 -13.81 -0.20
N ILE A 59 -3.14 -15.08 -0.28
CA ILE A 59 -3.30 -16.04 0.82
C ILE A 59 -2.52 -15.57 2.05
N SER A 60 -1.26 -15.17 1.88
CA SER A 60 -0.40 -14.70 2.96
C SER A 60 -0.96 -13.46 3.64
N LEU A 61 -1.49 -12.52 2.86
CA LEU A 61 -2.14 -11.31 3.38
C LEU A 61 -3.38 -11.66 4.20
N SER A 62 -4.22 -12.57 3.70
CA SER A 62 -5.43 -13.01 4.40
C SER A 62 -5.10 -13.68 5.72
N LEU A 63 -4.10 -14.55 5.75
CA LEU A 63 -3.61 -15.19 6.96
C LEU A 63 -3.02 -14.18 7.94
N PHE A 64 -2.20 -13.26 7.45
CA PHE A 64 -1.63 -12.18 8.27
C PHE A 64 -2.71 -11.34 8.93
N LEU A 65 -3.71 -10.89 8.16
CA LEU A 65 -4.82 -10.11 8.69
C LEU A 65 -5.63 -10.89 9.72
N GLY A 66 -5.90 -12.18 9.47
CA GLY A 66 -6.58 -13.06 10.42
C GLY A 66 -5.81 -13.17 11.74
N ILE A 67 -4.52 -13.45 11.68
CA ILE A 67 -3.66 -13.53 12.87
C ILE A 67 -3.59 -12.18 13.59
N ALA A 68 -3.42 -11.08 12.85
CA ALA A 68 -3.36 -9.75 13.42
C ALA A 68 -4.65 -9.40 14.18
N MET A 69 -5.82 -9.74 13.62
CA MET A 69 -7.11 -9.52 14.29
C MET A 69 -7.28 -10.37 15.55
N ILE A 70 -6.84 -11.63 15.55
CA ILE A 70 -6.92 -12.51 16.72
C ILE A 70 -5.98 -12.07 17.84
N THR A 71 -4.80 -11.58 17.47
CA THR A 71 -3.76 -11.14 18.42
C THR A 71 -3.98 -9.72 18.93
N LEU A 72 -4.91 -8.97 18.34
CA LEU A 72 -5.20 -7.60 18.73
C LEU A 72 -5.76 -7.54 20.16
N LYS A 73 -5.06 -6.82 21.03
CA LYS A 73 -5.46 -6.64 22.44
C LYS A 73 -6.47 -5.50 22.55
N LEU A 74 -7.75 -5.79 22.30
CA LEU A 74 -8.81 -4.79 22.26
C LEU A 74 -8.94 -3.96 23.54
N TRP A 75 -8.60 -4.53 24.70
CA TRP A 75 -8.64 -3.80 25.98
C TRP A 75 -7.59 -2.68 26.07
N GLN A 76 -6.45 -2.83 25.36
CA GLN A 76 -5.44 -1.75 25.31
C GLN A 76 -5.88 -0.63 24.36
N LEU A 77 -6.72 -0.94 23.38
CA LEU A 77 -7.29 0.05 22.46
C LEU A 77 -8.46 0.81 23.11
N ALA A 78 -9.12 0.25 24.13
CA ALA A 78 -10.24 0.90 24.77
C ALA A 78 -9.85 2.27 25.39
N ASP A 79 -8.67 2.36 25.99
CA ASP A 79 -8.16 3.59 26.57
C ASP A 79 -7.82 4.66 25.51
N LEU A 80 -7.54 4.23 24.29
CA LEU A 80 -7.24 5.08 23.13
C LEU A 80 -8.42 5.26 22.18
N ALA A 81 -9.59 4.68 22.49
CA ALA A 81 -10.73 4.65 21.58
C ALA A 81 -11.19 6.04 21.16
N LEU A 82 -11.31 6.96 22.12
CA LEU A 82 -11.76 8.33 21.83
C LEU A 82 -10.76 9.10 20.92
N PRO A 83 -9.46 9.16 21.22
CA PRO A 83 -8.48 9.75 20.31
C PRO A 83 -8.47 9.11 18.93
N LEU A 84 -8.58 7.77 18.83
CA LEU A 84 -8.60 7.06 17.56
C LEU A 84 -9.83 7.41 16.72
N ILE A 85 -11.02 7.47 17.33
CA ILE A 85 -12.25 7.86 16.62
C ILE A 85 -12.13 9.28 16.09
N VAL A 86 -11.62 10.22 16.88
CA VAL A 86 -11.41 11.61 16.44
C VAL A 86 -10.42 11.69 15.29
N LEU A 87 -9.29 10.97 15.38
CA LEU A 87 -8.29 10.92 14.32
C LEU A 87 -8.86 10.32 13.04
N LEU A 88 -9.57 9.18 13.12
CA LEU A 88 -10.18 8.53 11.97
C LEU A 88 -11.27 9.40 11.31
N ALA A 89 -12.08 10.08 12.10
CA ALA A 89 -13.08 11.02 11.59
C ALA A 89 -12.40 12.21 10.88
N GLY A 90 -11.36 12.77 11.49
CA GLY A 90 -10.57 13.86 10.90
C GLY A 90 -9.88 13.42 9.60
N GLN A 91 -9.27 12.23 9.58
CA GLN A 91 -8.63 11.65 8.39
C GLN A 91 -9.66 11.43 7.28
N SER A 92 -10.81 10.87 7.59
CA SER A 92 -11.89 10.64 6.61
C SER A 92 -12.39 11.94 6.00
N LEU A 93 -12.59 12.97 6.82
CA LEU A 93 -12.99 14.28 6.34
C LEU A 93 -11.89 14.92 5.48
N LEU A 94 -10.66 14.86 5.91
CA LEU A 94 -9.52 15.41 5.19
C LEU A 94 -9.35 14.76 3.82
N ILE A 95 -9.38 13.43 3.74
CA ILE A 95 -9.23 12.72 2.47
C ILE A 95 -10.39 13.00 1.53
N PHE A 96 -11.61 13.10 2.06
CA PHE A 96 -12.79 13.47 1.26
C PHE A 96 -12.65 14.86 0.65
N LEU A 97 -12.29 15.86 1.45
CA LEU A 97 -12.07 17.23 0.97
C LEU A 97 -10.90 17.29 -0.02
N TYR A 98 -9.81 16.61 0.28
CA TYR A 98 -8.63 16.56 -0.60
C TYR A 98 -8.96 15.93 -1.96
N THR A 99 -9.65 14.80 -1.97
CA THR A 99 -10.02 14.13 -3.23
C THR A 99 -11.01 14.95 -4.03
N TYR A 100 -11.98 15.58 -3.38
CA TYR A 100 -12.98 16.40 -4.07
C TYR A 100 -12.39 17.70 -4.63
N PHE A 101 -11.63 18.45 -3.83
CA PHE A 101 -11.12 19.75 -4.25
C PHE A 101 -9.80 19.70 -5.01
N VAL A 102 -8.95 18.73 -4.74
CA VAL A 102 -7.61 18.65 -5.36
C VAL A 102 -7.57 17.56 -6.40
N VAL A 103 -7.74 16.29 -6.02
CA VAL A 103 -7.51 15.16 -6.92
C VAL A 103 -8.45 15.21 -8.14
N PHE A 104 -9.74 15.36 -7.91
CA PHE A 104 -10.73 15.43 -8.99
C PHE A 104 -10.46 16.58 -9.96
N ASN A 105 -10.08 17.75 -9.44
CA ASN A 105 -9.79 18.92 -10.28
C ASN A 105 -8.48 18.81 -11.07
N VAL A 106 -7.45 18.23 -10.46
CA VAL A 106 -6.13 18.06 -11.11
C VAL A 106 -6.16 16.95 -12.15
N MET A 107 -6.96 15.89 -11.92
CA MET A 107 -7.04 14.73 -12.82
C MET A 107 -7.91 14.92 -14.06
N GLY A 108 -8.55 16.08 -14.24
CA GLY A 108 -9.25 16.44 -15.47
C GLY A 108 -10.76 16.58 -15.36
N ARG A 109 -11.38 16.36 -14.20
CA ARG A 109 -12.83 16.51 -13.92
C ARG A 109 -13.74 15.64 -14.80
N ASP A 110 -13.21 14.52 -15.27
CA ASP A 110 -13.93 13.54 -16.07
C ASP A 110 -14.32 12.30 -15.25
N TYR A 111 -14.91 11.31 -15.91
CA TYR A 111 -15.27 10.05 -15.27
C TYR A 111 -14.05 9.31 -14.72
N ASP A 112 -12.96 9.28 -15.48
CA ASP A 112 -11.70 8.66 -15.02
C ASP A 112 -11.16 9.35 -13.76
N ALA A 113 -11.26 10.68 -13.68
CA ALA A 113 -10.89 11.45 -12.50
C ALA A 113 -11.77 11.09 -11.28
N ALA A 114 -13.05 10.80 -11.48
CA ALA A 114 -13.94 10.37 -10.40
C ALA A 114 -13.55 8.97 -9.89
N VAL A 115 -13.26 8.03 -10.78
CA VAL A 115 -12.79 6.68 -10.42
C VAL A 115 -11.42 6.75 -9.72
N LEU A 116 -10.48 7.54 -10.24
CA LEU A 116 -9.18 7.80 -9.60
C LEU A 116 -9.33 8.40 -8.19
N SER A 117 -10.25 9.35 -8.03
CA SER A 117 -10.55 9.95 -6.72
C SER A 117 -11.07 8.92 -5.72
N SER A 118 -11.91 7.97 -6.16
CA SER A 118 -12.37 6.87 -5.31
C SER A 118 -11.21 5.95 -4.88
N GLY A 119 -10.26 5.70 -5.80
CA GLY A 119 -9.02 4.98 -5.50
C GLY A 119 -8.15 5.70 -4.47
N VAL A 120 -7.96 7.01 -4.62
CA VAL A 120 -7.20 7.84 -3.64
C VAL A 120 -7.87 7.85 -2.27
N CYS A 121 -9.20 7.87 -2.18
CA CYS A 121 -9.90 7.68 -0.90
C CYS A 121 -9.56 6.32 -0.27
N GLY A 122 -9.50 5.26 -1.05
CA GLY A 122 -9.10 3.93 -0.57
C GLY A 122 -7.67 3.89 -0.05
N PHE A 123 -6.72 4.54 -0.71
CA PHE A 123 -5.35 4.69 -0.21
C PHE A 123 -5.28 5.50 1.08
N GLY A 124 -5.96 6.63 1.14
CA GLY A 124 -5.91 7.52 2.30
C GLY A 124 -6.57 6.94 3.56
N MET A 125 -7.50 6.00 3.41
CA MET A 125 -8.16 5.32 4.54
C MET A 125 -7.69 3.87 4.77
N GLY A 126 -6.79 3.37 3.93
CA GLY A 126 -6.36 1.98 4.01
C GLY A 126 -5.11 1.72 3.19
N ALA A 127 -5.21 0.82 2.22
CA ALA A 127 -4.10 0.37 1.38
C ALA A 127 -4.57 0.12 -0.06
N THR A 128 -3.64 -0.32 -0.92
CA THR A 128 -3.93 -0.65 -2.33
C THR A 128 -5.18 -1.53 -2.53
N PRO A 129 -5.44 -2.59 -1.74
CA PRO A 129 -6.66 -3.38 -1.88
C PRO A 129 -7.94 -2.56 -1.66
N ASN A 130 -7.95 -1.63 -0.71
CA ASN A 130 -9.11 -0.75 -0.48
C ASN A 130 -9.32 0.22 -1.63
N ALA A 131 -8.24 0.74 -2.21
CA ALA A 131 -8.33 1.57 -3.41
C ALA A 131 -8.97 0.81 -4.58
N MET A 132 -8.54 -0.43 -4.79
CA MET A 132 -9.11 -1.30 -5.83
C MET A 132 -10.59 -1.60 -5.60
N ALA A 133 -10.97 -1.93 -4.36
CA ALA A 133 -12.36 -2.20 -4.00
C ALA A 133 -13.26 -0.98 -4.22
N ASN A 134 -12.79 0.23 -3.85
CA ASN A 134 -13.53 1.46 -4.07
C ASN A 134 -13.74 1.75 -5.57
N MET A 135 -12.68 1.59 -6.37
CA MET A 135 -12.79 1.77 -7.82
C MET A 135 -13.72 0.74 -8.46
N GLN A 136 -13.64 -0.51 -8.02
CA GLN A 136 -14.51 -1.57 -8.50
C GLN A 136 -15.98 -1.24 -8.21
N ALA A 137 -16.31 -0.81 -7.01
CA ALA A 137 -17.68 -0.44 -6.64
C ALA A 137 -18.26 0.70 -7.50
N VAL A 138 -17.41 1.67 -7.92
CA VAL A 138 -17.83 2.72 -8.85
C VAL A 138 -17.98 2.17 -10.26
N CYS A 139 -17.02 1.39 -10.75
CA CYS A 139 -17.03 0.85 -12.11
C CYS A 139 -18.15 -0.18 -12.35
N GLU A 140 -18.51 -0.98 -11.36
CA GLU A 140 -19.64 -1.91 -11.44
C GLU A 140 -20.98 -1.20 -11.60
N LYS A 141 -21.09 0.00 -11.04
CA LYS A 141 -22.34 0.78 -11.10
C LYS A 141 -22.48 1.60 -12.39
N TYR A 142 -21.36 2.01 -12.98
CA TYR A 142 -21.36 2.91 -14.12
C TYR A 142 -20.65 2.28 -15.35
N GLU A 143 -19.35 2.56 -15.48
CA GLU A 143 -18.53 2.08 -16.61
C GLU A 143 -17.11 1.70 -16.12
N PRO A 144 -16.44 0.74 -16.76
CA PRO A 144 -15.06 0.40 -16.44
C PRO A 144 -14.09 1.51 -16.88
N SER A 145 -13.19 1.94 -15.97
CA SER A 145 -12.11 2.89 -16.24
C SER A 145 -10.77 2.16 -16.37
N VAL A 146 -10.35 1.86 -17.60
CA VAL A 146 -9.07 1.19 -17.89
C VAL A 146 -7.90 2.03 -17.36
N LYS A 147 -7.97 3.35 -17.50
CA LYS A 147 -6.95 4.29 -17.06
C LYS A 147 -6.74 4.25 -15.54
N ALA A 148 -7.84 4.25 -14.77
CA ALA A 148 -7.75 4.18 -13.31
C ALA A 148 -7.18 2.83 -12.83
N TYR A 149 -7.62 1.72 -13.44
CA TYR A 149 -7.13 0.38 -13.10
C TYR A 149 -5.67 0.14 -13.45
N LEU A 150 -5.10 0.88 -14.40
CA LEU A 150 -3.67 0.86 -14.69
C LEU A 150 -2.88 1.75 -13.73
N LEU A 151 -3.34 2.98 -13.50
CA LEU A 151 -2.59 3.99 -12.74
C LEU A 151 -2.57 3.71 -11.24
N VAL A 152 -3.70 3.36 -10.65
CA VAL A 152 -3.83 3.25 -9.19
C VAL A 152 -2.99 2.12 -8.60
N PRO A 153 -3.01 0.88 -9.13
CA PRO A 153 -2.13 -0.17 -8.63
C PRO A 153 -0.65 0.15 -8.85
N LEU A 154 -0.31 0.72 -10.01
CA LEU A 154 1.08 1.06 -10.34
C LEU A 154 1.63 2.13 -9.39
N ILE A 155 0.90 3.22 -9.18
CA ILE A 155 1.31 4.31 -8.28
C ILE A 155 1.26 3.83 -6.83
N GLY A 156 0.22 3.09 -6.44
CA GLY A 156 0.04 2.60 -5.08
C GLY A 156 1.16 1.67 -4.64
N SER A 157 1.46 0.66 -5.47
CA SER A 157 2.48 -0.33 -5.12
C SER A 157 3.91 0.22 -5.19
N LEU A 158 4.20 1.16 -6.10
CA LEU A 158 5.56 1.67 -6.29
C LEU A 158 5.86 2.90 -5.42
N PHE A 159 4.91 3.82 -5.31
CA PHE A 159 5.16 5.12 -4.66
C PHE A 159 4.48 5.25 -3.31
N ALA A 160 3.19 4.92 -3.19
CA ALA A 160 2.46 5.19 -1.96
C ALA A 160 3.01 4.38 -0.78
N ASP A 161 3.25 3.09 -0.96
CA ASP A 161 3.77 2.22 0.10
C ASP A 161 5.22 2.59 0.47
N PHE A 162 6.05 2.91 -0.54
CA PHE A 162 7.43 3.34 -0.30
C PHE A 162 7.50 4.70 0.41
N LEU A 163 6.77 5.71 -0.09
CA LEU A 163 6.75 7.04 0.51
C LEU A 163 6.14 7.01 1.92
N ASN A 164 5.08 6.24 2.13
CA ASN A 164 4.47 6.08 3.44
C ASN A 164 5.48 5.51 4.45
N SER A 165 6.24 4.51 4.05
CA SER A 165 7.30 3.93 4.87
C SER A 165 8.39 4.93 5.20
N LEU A 166 8.82 5.77 4.23
CA LEU A 166 9.79 6.84 4.48
C LEU A 166 9.26 7.89 5.45
N VAL A 167 8.00 8.31 5.28
CA VAL A 167 7.37 9.30 6.17
C VAL A 167 7.26 8.75 7.59
N ILE A 168 6.80 7.51 7.76
CA ILE A 168 6.73 6.87 9.08
C ILE A 168 8.13 6.80 9.73
N THR A 169 9.12 6.35 8.97
CA THR A 169 10.52 6.28 9.44
C THR A 169 11.04 7.64 9.86
N PHE A 170 10.76 8.69 9.09
CA PHE A 170 11.13 10.06 9.43
C PHE A 170 10.52 10.47 10.78
N PHE A 171 9.21 10.32 10.95
CA PHE A 171 8.55 10.70 12.20
C PHE A 171 9.03 9.91 13.40
N ILE A 172 9.30 8.61 13.28
CA ILE A 172 9.81 7.78 14.39
C ILE A 172 11.22 8.19 14.82
N ASN A 173 12.06 8.67 13.89
CA ASN A 173 13.45 9.00 14.20
C ASN A 173 13.68 10.47 14.61
N PHE A 174 12.74 11.38 14.28
CA PHE A 174 12.91 12.82 14.52
C PHE A 174 11.89 13.43 15.48
N LEU A 175 10.91 12.68 15.91
CA LEU A 175 9.94 13.02 16.97
C LEU A 175 10.08 12.12 18.18
#